data_0a2dc18e4656b8e30e83d3dfa2a323e4
#
_entry.id   0a2dc18e4656b8e30e83d3dfa2a323e4
#
_cell.length_a   1.000
_cell.length_b   1.000
_cell.length_c   1.000
_cell.angle_alpha   90.00
_cell.angle_beta   90.00
_cell.angle_gamma   90.00
#
_symmetry.space_group_name_H-M   'P 1'
#
loop_
_entity.id
_entity.type
_entity.pdbx_description
1 polymer ?
#
loop_
_entity_poly.entity_id
_entity_poly.type
_entity_poly.pdbx_seq_one_letter_code
_entity_poly.pdbx_strand_id
1 'polypeptide(L)'
;MARHDASELAQRLGRQAEAVCKHYLSNGHREGRYWLVGDVQNTPGRSMFVRLSGPESGKGAAGKWTDAATAEHGDLLDVIRESCGLVDFNEVAAEARSFLSLPRPEPDPRPRSRPGKAPAGSSETSRRLFAMAQPIAGTIVEAHLRKRGITALHETGSLRFHPRCYYRPEGHGPTETWPVMVAAVTDLGGSQTGAHRTWLLPDGSDKAPVDTPRRAMGHLLGHGVRFGIVDDVLAAGEGIETVLSARSGLPKMPMMAALSAAHLTAILFPASLRRLYVVRDSDPAG
;
A
#
# COMPACT_ATOMS: atom_id res chain seq x y z
N MET A 1 -1.92 -6.56 17.63
CA MET A 1 -3.31 -6.27 18.06
C MET A 1 -4.28 -6.16 16.86
N ALA A 2 -4.02 -5.38 15.82
CA ALA A 2 -5.00 -5.18 14.73
C ALA A 2 -5.51 -6.46 14.00
N ARG A 3 -4.70 -7.48 13.78
CA ARG A 3 -5.15 -8.72 13.10
C ARG A 3 -6.07 -9.59 13.95
N HIS A 4 -5.90 -9.61 15.27
CA HIS A 4 -6.78 -10.35 16.19
C HIS A 4 -8.15 -9.69 16.26
N ASP A 5 -8.18 -8.36 16.26
CA ASP A 5 -9.38 -7.54 16.30
C ASP A 5 -10.22 -7.65 15.00
N ALA A 6 -9.55 -7.62 13.81
CA ALA A 6 -10.23 -7.84 12.54
C ALA A 6 -10.86 -9.22 12.42
N SER A 7 -10.15 -10.27 12.82
CA SER A 7 -10.67 -11.64 12.79
C SER A 7 -11.84 -11.83 13.74
N GLU A 8 -11.78 -11.24 14.93
CA GLU A 8 -12.86 -11.29 15.91
C GLU A 8 -14.12 -10.54 15.41
N LEU A 9 -13.95 -9.36 14.83
CA LEU A 9 -15.06 -8.59 14.24
C LEU A 9 -15.69 -9.34 13.06
N ALA A 10 -14.88 -9.91 12.15
CA ALA A 10 -15.39 -10.71 11.05
C ALA A 10 -16.20 -11.92 11.52
N GLN A 11 -15.75 -12.62 12.57
CA GLN A 11 -16.49 -13.73 13.16
C GLN A 11 -17.81 -13.27 13.81
N ARG A 12 -17.81 -12.16 14.55
CA ARG A 12 -19.03 -11.61 15.16
C ARG A 12 -20.04 -11.16 14.13
N LEU A 13 -19.59 -10.50 13.05
CA LEU A 13 -20.45 -10.15 11.90
C LEU A 13 -20.98 -11.42 11.22
N GLY A 14 -20.15 -12.45 11.06
CA GLY A 14 -20.54 -13.74 10.48
C GLY A 14 -21.67 -14.43 11.24
N ARG A 15 -21.69 -14.34 12.59
CA ARG A 15 -22.80 -14.84 13.41
C ARG A 15 -24.12 -14.08 13.16
N GLN A 16 -24.06 -12.87 12.63
CA GLN A 16 -25.20 -12.03 12.30
C GLN A 16 -25.27 -11.74 10.78
N ALA A 17 -24.71 -12.64 9.94
CA ALA A 17 -24.53 -12.41 8.52
C ALA A 17 -25.80 -11.96 7.79
N GLU A 18 -26.95 -12.53 8.12
CA GLU A 18 -28.21 -12.13 7.50
C GLU A 18 -28.62 -10.70 7.88
N ALA A 19 -28.43 -10.28 9.12
CA ALA A 19 -28.73 -8.92 9.56
C ALA A 19 -27.79 -7.91 8.90
N VAL A 20 -26.51 -8.24 8.78
CA VAL A 20 -25.52 -7.42 8.06
C VAL A 20 -25.90 -7.27 6.60
N CYS A 21 -26.24 -8.38 5.91
CA CYS A 21 -26.66 -8.35 4.51
C CYS A 21 -27.95 -7.53 4.32
N LYS A 22 -28.94 -7.67 5.19
CA LYS A 22 -30.17 -6.84 5.13
C LYS A 22 -29.89 -5.36 5.26
N HIS A 23 -28.88 -4.98 6.05
CA HIS A 23 -28.52 -3.59 6.29
C HIS A 23 -27.69 -2.99 5.15
N TYR A 24 -26.60 -3.65 4.75
CA TYR A 24 -25.64 -3.10 3.78
C TYR A 24 -25.89 -3.55 2.33
N LEU A 25 -26.57 -4.69 2.13
CA LEU A 25 -26.86 -5.30 0.83
C LEU A 25 -28.38 -5.46 0.64
N SER A 26 -29.12 -4.39 0.88
CA SER A 26 -30.59 -4.37 0.94
C SER A 26 -31.28 -4.76 -0.37
N ASN A 27 -30.63 -4.61 -1.53
CA ASN A 27 -31.13 -5.03 -2.84
C ASN A 27 -31.02 -6.56 -3.07
N GLY A 28 -30.40 -7.27 -2.13
CA GLY A 28 -30.31 -8.72 -2.16
C GLY A 28 -31.51 -9.41 -1.49
N HIS A 29 -31.50 -10.72 -1.58
CA HIS A 29 -32.48 -11.59 -0.95
C HIS A 29 -31.86 -12.92 -0.49
N ARG A 30 -32.50 -13.55 0.49
CA ARG A 30 -32.07 -14.85 0.98
C ARG A 30 -32.52 -15.97 0.06
N GLU A 31 -31.61 -16.87 -0.28
CA GLU A 31 -31.88 -18.12 -0.97
C GLU A 31 -31.14 -19.26 -0.24
N GLY A 32 -31.87 -20.08 0.48
CA GLY A 32 -31.32 -21.15 1.30
C GLY A 32 -30.34 -20.61 2.37
N ARG A 33 -29.05 -21.02 2.26
CA ARG A 33 -27.98 -20.61 3.15
C ARG A 33 -27.18 -19.40 2.65
N TYR A 34 -27.63 -18.75 1.59
CA TYR A 34 -26.93 -17.63 0.97
C TYR A 34 -27.82 -16.39 0.90
N TRP A 35 -27.16 -15.23 0.89
CA TRP A 35 -27.72 -13.96 0.49
C TRP A 35 -27.21 -13.65 -0.92
N LEU A 36 -28.10 -13.43 -1.86
CA LEU A 36 -27.79 -13.13 -3.26
C LEU A 36 -28.03 -11.66 -3.54
N VAL A 37 -27.08 -11.03 -4.22
CA VAL A 37 -27.10 -9.62 -4.65
C VAL A 37 -26.24 -9.48 -5.92
N GLY A 38 -26.28 -8.35 -6.59
CA GLY A 38 -25.48 -8.14 -7.82
C GLY A 38 -23.97 -8.06 -7.54
N ASP A 39 -23.58 -7.25 -6.58
CA ASP A 39 -22.18 -7.04 -6.21
C ASP A 39 -22.04 -6.49 -4.78
N VAL A 40 -20.80 -6.21 -4.38
CA VAL A 40 -20.47 -5.65 -3.06
C VAL A 40 -20.97 -4.22 -2.87
N GLN A 41 -21.28 -3.49 -3.95
CA GLN A 41 -21.86 -2.14 -3.94
C GLN A 41 -23.38 -2.15 -3.88
N ASN A 42 -23.97 -3.31 -3.58
CA ASN A 42 -25.42 -3.48 -3.42
C ASN A 42 -26.23 -3.24 -4.70
N THR A 43 -25.68 -3.55 -5.89
CA THR A 43 -26.47 -3.49 -7.12
C THR A 43 -27.51 -4.62 -7.16
N PRO A 44 -28.68 -4.42 -7.78
CA PRO A 44 -29.63 -5.51 -7.99
C PRO A 44 -29.03 -6.61 -8.87
N GLY A 45 -29.17 -7.88 -8.46
CA GLY A 45 -28.61 -9.01 -9.24
C GLY A 45 -28.48 -10.27 -8.40
N ARG A 46 -27.69 -11.24 -8.91
CA ARG A 46 -27.52 -12.56 -8.27
C ARG A 46 -26.09 -13.10 -8.45
N SER A 47 -25.14 -12.29 -8.91
CA SER A 47 -23.76 -12.72 -9.17
C SER A 47 -22.94 -12.91 -7.89
N MET A 48 -23.18 -12.08 -6.89
CA MET A 48 -22.53 -12.18 -5.60
C MET A 48 -23.40 -12.95 -4.61
N PHE A 49 -22.77 -13.86 -3.87
CA PHE A 49 -23.43 -14.63 -2.83
C PHE A 49 -22.63 -14.62 -1.53
N VAL A 50 -23.29 -14.21 -0.45
CA VAL A 50 -22.74 -14.19 0.90
C VAL A 50 -23.26 -15.42 1.66
N ARG A 51 -22.36 -16.15 2.31
CA ARG A 51 -22.74 -17.34 3.11
C ARG A 51 -23.32 -16.90 4.45
N LEU A 52 -24.57 -17.26 4.72
CA LEU A 52 -25.28 -16.89 5.96
C LEU A 52 -25.05 -17.86 7.12
N SER A 53 -24.62 -19.09 6.84
CA SER A 53 -24.38 -20.11 7.85
C SER A 53 -23.15 -20.94 7.50
N GLY A 54 -22.31 -21.24 8.49
CA GLY A 54 -21.06 -22.00 8.30
C GLY A 54 -20.24 -22.03 9.60
N PRO A 55 -19.03 -22.61 9.58
CA PRO A 55 -18.10 -22.55 10.68
C PRO A 55 -17.66 -21.11 10.97
N GLU A 56 -17.04 -20.91 12.13
CA GLU A 56 -16.56 -19.58 12.55
C GLU A 56 -15.33 -19.11 11.78
N SER A 57 -14.59 -20.00 11.13
CA SER A 57 -13.35 -19.70 10.41
C SER A 57 -13.16 -20.59 9.18
N GLY A 58 -12.21 -20.23 8.32
CA GLY A 58 -11.88 -20.95 7.09
C GLY A 58 -12.71 -20.54 5.88
N LYS A 59 -12.46 -21.19 4.75
CA LYS A 59 -13.11 -20.86 3.45
C LYS A 59 -14.63 -21.01 3.43
N GLY A 60 -15.18 -21.82 4.33
CA GLY A 60 -16.62 -22.08 4.47
C GLY A 60 -17.31 -21.24 5.56
N ALA A 61 -16.62 -20.28 6.17
CA ALA A 61 -17.16 -19.51 7.30
C ALA A 61 -18.39 -18.67 6.90
N ALA A 62 -19.28 -18.48 7.87
CA ALA A 62 -20.38 -17.53 7.72
C ALA A 62 -19.83 -16.11 7.50
N GLY A 63 -20.49 -15.33 6.65
CA GLY A 63 -20.05 -13.97 6.28
C GLY A 63 -19.01 -13.91 5.15
N LYS A 64 -18.51 -15.05 4.67
CA LYS A 64 -17.68 -15.06 3.45
C LYS A 64 -18.54 -14.91 2.21
N TRP A 65 -18.07 -14.12 1.25
CA TRP A 65 -18.75 -13.91 -0.01
C TRP A 65 -17.84 -14.20 -1.22
N THR A 66 -18.47 -14.45 -2.33
CA THR A 66 -17.83 -14.59 -3.64
C THR A 66 -18.74 -13.98 -4.69
N ASP A 67 -18.17 -13.24 -5.62
CA ASP A 67 -18.85 -12.76 -6.83
C ASP A 67 -18.47 -13.66 -8.01
N ALA A 68 -19.44 -14.34 -8.60
CA ALA A 68 -19.23 -15.24 -9.72
C ALA A 68 -18.92 -14.50 -11.04
N ALA A 69 -19.26 -13.21 -11.14
CA ALA A 69 -18.99 -12.42 -12.35
C ALA A 69 -17.54 -11.92 -12.39
N THR A 70 -16.98 -11.53 -11.26
CA THR A 70 -15.62 -10.94 -11.15
C THR A 70 -14.58 -11.91 -10.57
N ALA A 71 -15.02 -13.03 -9.99
CA ALA A 71 -14.21 -13.95 -9.18
C ALA A 71 -13.63 -13.32 -7.90
N GLU A 72 -14.08 -12.14 -7.52
CA GLU A 72 -13.71 -11.49 -6.26
C GLU A 72 -14.32 -12.21 -5.06
N HIS A 73 -13.66 -12.11 -3.95
CA HIS A 73 -14.12 -12.73 -2.70
C HIS A 73 -13.62 -11.95 -1.49
N GLY A 74 -14.36 -12.04 -0.39
CA GLY A 74 -14.02 -11.33 0.83
C GLY A 74 -14.87 -11.77 2.02
N ASP A 75 -15.03 -10.84 2.98
CA ASP A 75 -15.89 -11.02 4.13
C ASP A 75 -16.77 -9.78 4.40
N LEU A 76 -17.53 -9.81 5.50
CA LEU A 76 -18.48 -8.75 5.82
C LEU A 76 -17.80 -7.42 6.21
N LEU A 77 -16.52 -7.40 6.57
CA LEU A 77 -15.78 -6.15 6.74
C LEU A 77 -15.53 -5.47 5.39
N ASP A 78 -15.29 -6.25 4.34
CA ASP A 78 -15.16 -5.71 2.97
C ASP A 78 -16.50 -5.14 2.49
N VAL A 79 -17.62 -5.80 2.80
CA VAL A 79 -18.96 -5.28 2.50
C VAL A 79 -19.21 -3.94 3.19
N ILE A 80 -18.89 -3.82 4.49
CA ILE A 80 -19.04 -2.54 5.22
C ILE A 80 -18.15 -1.47 4.60
N ARG A 81 -16.90 -1.81 4.27
CA ARG A 81 -15.96 -0.87 3.64
C ARG A 81 -16.53 -0.29 2.35
N GLU A 82 -16.98 -1.14 1.44
CA GLU A 82 -17.46 -0.73 0.12
C GLU A 82 -18.82 -0.01 0.22
N SER A 83 -19.75 -0.53 1.01
CA SER A 83 -21.09 0.07 1.16
C SER A 83 -21.07 1.45 1.83
N CYS A 84 -20.11 1.68 2.74
CA CYS A 84 -19.96 2.97 3.43
C CYS A 84 -18.89 3.88 2.79
N GLY A 85 -18.19 3.43 1.76
CA GLY A 85 -17.10 4.19 1.12
C GLY A 85 -15.91 4.46 2.04
N LEU A 86 -15.64 3.57 3.00
CA LEU A 86 -14.60 3.75 4.00
C LEU A 86 -13.24 3.31 3.46
N VAL A 87 -12.20 4.09 3.73
CA VAL A 87 -10.84 3.83 3.25
C VAL A 87 -9.94 3.30 4.37
N ASP A 88 -10.13 3.78 5.60
CA ASP A 88 -9.34 3.38 6.76
C ASP A 88 -9.98 2.19 7.48
N PHE A 89 -9.19 1.17 7.78
CA PHE A 89 -9.64 0.00 8.54
C PHE A 89 -10.20 0.36 9.93
N ASN A 90 -9.68 1.41 10.59
CA ASN A 90 -10.21 1.84 11.88
C ASN A 90 -11.64 2.36 11.77
N GLU A 91 -11.99 3.02 10.65
CA GLU A 91 -13.35 3.47 10.37
C GLU A 91 -14.27 2.27 10.09
N VAL A 92 -13.81 1.30 9.30
CA VAL A 92 -14.52 0.03 9.05
C VAL A 92 -14.75 -0.72 10.37
N ALA A 93 -13.73 -0.81 11.22
CA ALA A 93 -13.85 -1.46 12.51
C ALA A 93 -14.78 -0.71 13.49
N ALA A 94 -14.78 0.63 13.42
CA ALA A 94 -15.70 1.44 14.23
C ALA A 94 -17.15 1.23 13.79
N GLU A 95 -17.43 1.21 12.47
CA GLU A 95 -18.74 0.93 11.91
C GLU A 95 -19.20 -0.48 12.24
N ALA A 96 -18.33 -1.48 12.07
CA ALA A 96 -18.63 -2.87 12.44
C ALA A 96 -19.00 -3.02 13.94
N ARG A 97 -18.28 -2.30 14.82
CA ARG A 97 -18.60 -2.28 16.25
C ARG A 97 -19.92 -1.58 16.52
N SER A 98 -20.20 -0.47 15.85
CA SER A 98 -21.45 0.26 15.94
C SER A 98 -22.63 -0.65 15.54
N PHE A 99 -22.52 -1.32 14.41
CA PHE A 99 -23.52 -2.29 13.96
C PHE A 99 -23.76 -3.41 14.96
N LEU A 100 -22.68 -3.96 15.53
CA LEU A 100 -22.73 -5.04 16.52
C LEU A 100 -23.13 -4.56 17.93
N SER A 101 -23.41 -3.27 18.12
CA SER A 101 -23.66 -2.64 19.43
C SER A 101 -22.57 -2.93 20.47
N LEU A 102 -21.33 -3.07 20.01
CA LEU A 102 -20.18 -3.27 20.89
C LEU A 102 -19.72 -1.96 21.50
N PRO A 103 -19.28 -1.94 22.78
CA PRO A 103 -18.69 -0.76 23.36
C PRO A 103 -17.53 -0.25 22.52
N ARG A 104 -17.48 1.08 22.30
CA ARG A 104 -16.30 1.70 21.72
C ARG A 104 -15.12 1.42 22.65
N PRO A 105 -13.97 0.94 22.16
CA PRO A 105 -12.80 0.81 23.00
C PRO A 105 -12.54 2.16 23.67
N GLU A 106 -12.57 2.23 25.01
CA GLU A 106 -12.20 3.44 25.71
C GLU A 106 -10.78 3.83 25.26
N PRO A 107 -10.53 5.12 24.98
CA PRO A 107 -9.17 5.59 24.77
C PRO A 107 -8.39 5.26 26.03
N ASP A 108 -7.36 4.41 25.92
CA ASP A 108 -6.53 3.96 27.04
C ASP A 108 -6.04 5.21 27.82
N PRO A 109 -6.44 5.40 29.08
CA PRO A 109 -6.10 6.60 29.86
C PRO A 109 -4.64 6.64 30.30
N ARG A 110 -3.78 5.78 29.77
CA ARG A 110 -2.35 5.78 30.09
C ARG A 110 -1.70 7.04 29.56
N PRO A 111 -0.96 7.79 30.41
CA PRO A 111 -0.28 9.00 30.01
C PRO A 111 0.68 8.68 28.87
N ARG A 112 0.75 9.58 27.88
CA ARG A 112 1.68 9.51 26.75
C ARG A 112 3.14 9.43 27.24
N SER A 113 3.54 8.27 27.71
CA SER A 113 4.90 7.97 28.14
C SER A 113 5.64 7.38 26.97
N ARG A 114 6.63 8.12 26.49
CA ARG A 114 7.64 7.81 25.48
C ARG A 114 7.07 7.58 24.08
N PRO A 115 7.68 8.13 23.03
CA PRO A 115 7.23 7.87 21.66
C PRO A 115 7.29 6.37 21.43
N GLY A 116 6.12 5.72 21.48
CA GLY A 116 5.97 4.29 21.23
C GLY A 116 6.56 3.98 19.88
N LYS A 117 7.11 2.78 19.73
CA LYS A 117 7.61 2.29 18.44
C LYS A 117 6.46 2.39 17.43
N ALA A 118 6.63 3.25 16.41
CA ALA A 118 5.60 3.41 15.38
C ALA A 118 5.23 2.06 14.76
N PRO A 119 3.96 1.82 14.41
CA PRO A 119 3.55 0.58 13.76
C PRO A 119 4.44 0.28 12.56
N ALA A 120 4.91 -0.97 12.43
CA ALA A 120 5.74 -1.36 11.31
C ALA A 120 5.00 -1.06 9.98
N GLY A 121 5.64 -0.31 9.08
CA GLY A 121 5.05 0.08 7.80
C GLY A 121 4.30 1.42 7.80
N SER A 122 4.19 2.13 8.92
CA SER A 122 3.55 3.45 8.97
C SER A 122 4.38 4.56 8.28
N SER A 123 3.73 5.68 7.94
CA SER A 123 4.41 6.87 7.43
C SER A 123 5.45 7.41 8.41
N GLU A 124 5.20 7.31 9.71
CA GLU A 124 6.16 7.70 10.73
C GLU A 124 7.40 6.81 10.73
N THR A 125 7.23 5.48 10.61
CA THR A 125 8.35 4.55 10.49
C THR A 125 9.16 4.81 9.23
N SER A 126 8.50 5.17 8.11
CA SER A 126 9.17 5.51 6.86
C SER A 126 10.02 6.77 6.99
N ARG A 127 9.51 7.81 7.67
CA ARG A 127 10.25 9.04 7.96
C ARG A 127 11.45 8.79 8.86
N ARG A 128 11.30 7.97 9.90
CA ARG A 128 12.40 7.59 10.78
C ARG A 128 13.51 6.84 10.01
N LEU A 129 13.13 5.87 9.18
CA LEU A 129 14.10 5.13 8.36
C LEU A 129 14.85 6.08 7.41
N PHE A 130 14.14 6.98 6.74
CA PHE A 130 14.74 7.94 5.82
C PHE A 130 15.67 8.92 6.55
N ALA A 131 15.29 9.37 7.75
CA ALA A 131 16.12 10.26 8.58
C ALA A 131 17.41 9.60 9.08
N MET A 132 17.40 8.28 9.33
CA MET A 132 18.59 7.51 9.72
C MET A 132 19.53 7.21 8.55
N ALA A 133 19.07 7.37 7.32
CA ALA A 133 19.85 7.11 6.11
C ALA A 133 20.63 8.37 5.70
N GLN A 134 21.77 8.18 5.04
CA GLN A 134 22.65 9.24 4.57
C GLN A 134 22.46 9.55 3.08
N PRO A 135 22.90 10.71 2.57
CA PRO A 135 22.92 11.01 1.13
C PRO A 135 23.62 9.90 0.33
N ILE A 136 23.21 9.71 -0.93
CA ILE A 136 23.73 8.63 -1.78
C ILE A 136 25.14 8.89 -2.32
N ALA A 137 25.61 10.15 -2.34
CA ALA A 137 26.92 10.52 -2.88
C ALA A 137 28.05 9.77 -2.18
N GLY A 138 28.96 9.17 -2.96
CA GLY A 138 30.09 8.37 -2.47
C GLY A 138 29.71 7.01 -1.88
N THR A 139 28.45 6.57 -2.03
CA THR A 139 27.97 5.29 -1.47
C THR A 139 27.78 4.23 -2.56
N ILE A 140 27.52 2.98 -2.13
CA ILE A 140 27.18 1.88 -3.05
C ILE A 140 25.89 2.14 -3.83
N VAL A 141 24.98 2.98 -3.35
CA VAL A 141 23.77 3.36 -4.08
C VAL A 141 24.13 4.19 -5.30
N GLU A 142 25.04 5.15 -5.18
CA GLU A 142 25.55 5.89 -6.33
C GLU A 142 26.26 4.95 -7.33
N ALA A 143 27.13 4.05 -6.83
CA ALA A 143 27.81 3.08 -7.68
C ALA A 143 26.81 2.18 -8.42
N HIS A 144 25.80 1.69 -7.73
CA HIS A 144 24.70 0.87 -8.29
C HIS A 144 23.96 1.60 -9.41
N LEU A 145 23.56 2.85 -9.19
CA LEU A 145 22.85 3.64 -10.19
C LEU A 145 23.73 3.96 -11.40
N ARG A 146 25.00 4.34 -11.18
CA ARG A 146 25.95 4.60 -12.25
C ARG A 146 26.24 3.36 -13.11
N LYS A 147 26.35 2.17 -12.50
CA LYS A 147 26.50 0.91 -13.23
C LYS A 147 25.32 0.63 -14.17
N ARG A 148 24.14 1.16 -13.87
CA ARG A 148 22.95 1.09 -14.71
C ARG A 148 22.83 2.25 -15.73
N GLY A 149 23.91 3.01 -15.92
CA GLY A 149 23.95 4.13 -16.87
C GLY A 149 23.26 5.40 -16.37
N ILE A 150 22.83 5.44 -15.12
CA ILE A 150 22.18 6.61 -14.52
C ILE A 150 23.24 7.57 -14.02
N THR A 151 23.45 8.66 -14.76
CA THR A 151 24.52 9.64 -14.51
C THR A 151 24.02 10.93 -13.88
N ALA A 152 22.76 11.33 -14.13
CA ALA A 152 22.15 12.55 -13.60
C ALA A 152 21.67 12.35 -12.15
N LEU A 153 22.61 12.29 -11.22
CA LEU A 153 22.34 12.06 -9.78
C LEU A 153 22.33 13.35 -8.94
N HIS A 154 22.26 14.53 -9.59
CA HIS A 154 21.98 15.79 -8.89
C HIS A 154 20.49 15.86 -8.48
N GLU A 155 20.20 16.60 -7.43
CA GLU A 155 18.84 16.76 -6.88
C GLU A 155 18.12 15.43 -6.55
N THR A 156 18.87 14.42 -6.14
CA THR A 156 18.33 13.13 -5.69
C THR A 156 18.10 13.10 -4.16
N GLY A 157 17.73 14.23 -3.58
CA GLY A 157 17.44 14.32 -2.14
C GLY A 157 16.33 13.36 -1.66
N SER A 158 15.49 12.87 -2.59
CA SER A 158 14.50 11.82 -2.34
C SER A 158 15.11 10.41 -2.19
N LEU A 159 16.40 10.24 -2.50
CA LEU A 159 17.11 8.98 -2.32
C LEU A 159 18.14 9.07 -1.19
N ARG A 160 18.22 8.02 -0.38
CA ARG A 160 19.21 7.88 0.68
C ARG A 160 19.78 6.48 0.74
N PHE A 161 20.94 6.36 1.38
CA PHE A 161 21.63 5.11 1.63
C PHE A 161 21.60 4.76 3.12
N HIS A 162 21.23 3.52 3.46
CA HIS A 162 21.38 2.98 4.81
C HIS A 162 22.24 1.69 4.74
N PRO A 163 23.35 1.60 5.50
CA PRO A 163 24.33 0.53 5.32
C PRO A 163 23.84 -0.86 5.80
N ARG A 164 22.92 -0.90 6.77
CA ARG A 164 22.43 -2.14 7.39
C ARG A 164 20.95 -2.01 7.73
N CYS A 165 20.09 -2.22 6.74
CA CYS A 165 18.63 -2.23 6.93
C CYS A 165 18.14 -3.67 7.10
N TYR A 166 17.29 -3.89 8.08
CA TYR A 166 16.68 -5.19 8.30
C TYR A 166 15.84 -5.63 7.11
N TYR A 167 16.08 -6.86 6.68
CA TYR A 167 15.25 -7.61 5.75
C TYR A 167 14.64 -8.80 6.49
N ARG A 168 13.33 -8.95 6.43
CA ARG A 168 12.62 -10.10 6.99
C ARG A 168 12.00 -10.89 5.85
N PRO A 169 12.43 -12.13 5.60
CA PRO A 169 11.81 -13.01 4.61
C PRO A 169 10.31 -13.19 4.85
N GLU A 170 9.55 -13.46 3.80
CA GLU A 170 8.17 -13.90 3.91
C GLU A 170 8.18 -15.34 4.38
N GLY A 171 7.78 -15.57 5.62
CA GLY A 171 7.86 -16.87 6.27
C GLY A 171 8.62 -16.82 7.60
N HIS A 172 9.17 -17.94 8.02
CA HIS A 172 9.84 -18.09 9.32
C HIS A 172 11.39 -17.98 9.25
N GLY A 173 11.92 -17.44 8.16
CA GLY A 173 13.37 -17.24 8.01
C GLY A 173 13.94 -16.21 9.00
N PRO A 174 15.25 -16.29 9.31
CA PRO A 174 15.91 -15.32 10.18
C PRO A 174 15.88 -13.93 9.55
N THR A 175 15.86 -12.90 10.41
CA THR A 175 16.00 -11.52 9.95
C THR A 175 17.45 -11.26 9.54
N GLU A 176 17.64 -10.81 8.33
CA GLU A 176 18.93 -10.44 7.75
C GLU A 176 19.16 -8.94 7.78
N THR A 177 20.37 -8.50 7.49
CA THR A 177 20.68 -7.07 7.29
C THR A 177 21.44 -6.87 5.99
N TRP A 178 20.94 -5.96 5.16
CA TRP A 178 21.52 -5.62 3.88
C TRP A 178 21.67 -4.12 3.72
N PRO A 179 22.63 -3.65 2.94
CA PRO A 179 22.64 -2.27 2.48
C PRO A 179 21.38 -1.97 1.66
N VAL A 180 20.84 -0.76 1.78
CA VAL A 180 19.59 -0.42 1.12
C VAL A 180 19.61 0.99 0.53
N MET A 181 19.06 1.14 -0.66
CA MET A 181 18.58 2.41 -1.19
C MET A 181 17.18 2.66 -0.62
N VAL A 182 17.00 3.78 0.07
CA VAL A 182 15.73 4.24 0.63
C VAL A 182 15.25 5.42 -0.21
N ALA A 183 14.09 5.30 -0.84
CA ALA A 183 13.45 6.37 -1.59
C ALA A 183 12.24 6.91 -0.83
N ALA A 184 12.18 8.23 -0.64
CA ALA A 184 11.05 8.89 0.01
C ALA A 184 9.85 8.97 -0.95
N VAL A 185 8.71 8.44 -0.53
CA VAL A 185 7.42 8.63 -1.21
C VAL A 185 6.75 9.85 -0.60
N THR A 186 6.37 10.81 -1.43
CA THR A 186 5.79 12.09 -0.97
C THR A 186 4.43 12.36 -1.61
N ASP A 187 3.58 13.09 -0.89
CA ASP A 187 2.35 13.67 -1.39
C ASP A 187 2.59 14.92 -2.25
N LEU A 188 1.51 15.58 -2.70
CA LEU A 188 1.59 16.81 -3.50
C LEU A 188 2.18 18.00 -2.71
N GLY A 189 2.05 17.99 -1.39
CA GLY A 189 2.62 19.01 -0.50
C GLY A 189 4.09 18.76 -0.16
N GLY A 190 4.72 17.68 -0.69
CA GLY A 190 6.10 17.32 -0.39
C GLY A 190 6.28 16.59 0.95
N SER A 191 5.18 16.32 1.68
CA SER A 191 5.27 15.58 2.94
C SER A 191 5.53 14.09 2.67
N GLN A 192 6.50 13.51 3.38
CA GLN A 192 6.79 12.10 3.25
C GLN A 192 5.68 11.24 3.86
N THR A 193 5.03 10.44 3.02
CA THR A 193 3.93 9.54 3.36
C THR A 193 4.36 8.08 3.43
N GLY A 194 5.45 7.74 2.76
CA GLY A 194 5.98 6.40 2.70
C GLY A 194 7.46 6.35 2.34
N ALA A 195 7.99 5.16 2.18
CA ALA A 195 9.31 4.91 1.64
C ALA A 195 9.33 3.62 0.84
N HIS A 196 10.15 3.60 -0.20
CA HIS A 196 10.49 2.40 -0.95
C HIS A 196 11.92 1.98 -0.61
N ARG A 197 12.15 0.70 -0.38
CA ARG A 197 13.45 0.12 -0.04
C ARG A 197 13.89 -0.81 -1.17
N THR A 198 15.11 -0.64 -1.64
CA THR A 198 15.77 -1.57 -2.55
C THR A 198 17.04 -2.07 -1.88
N TRP A 199 17.04 -3.34 -1.42
CA TRP A 199 18.22 -3.95 -0.83
C TRP A 199 19.22 -4.32 -1.90
N LEU A 200 20.49 -4.03 -1.62
CA LEU A 200 21.61 -4.17 -2.55
C LEU A 200 22.66 -5.16 -2.02
N LEU A 201 23.43 -5.71 -2.92
CA LEU A 201 24.68 -6.39 -2.55
C LEU A 201 25.65 -5.40 -1.88
N PRO A 202 26.52 -5.87 -0.97
CA PRO A 202 27.46 -5.00 -0.26
C PRO A 202 28.43 -4.22 -1.16
N ASP A 203 28.67 -4.72 -2.36
CA ASP A 203 29.51 -4.06 -3.38
C ASP A 203 28.72 -3.14 -4.32
N GLY A 204 27.40 -3.06 -4.18
CA GLY A 204 26.51 -2.29 -5.05
C GLY A 204 26.36 -2.86 -6.46
N SER A 205 26.87 -4.04 -6.74
CA SER A 205 26.88 -4.60 -8.10
C SER A 205 25.48 -4.95 -8.60
N ASP A 206 24.58 -5.40 -7.71
CA ASP A 206 23.18 -5.71 -8.01
C ASP A 206 22.33 -5.62 -6.74
N LYS A 207 21.05 -5.99 -6.87
CA LYS A 207 20.13 -6.16 -5.74
C LYS A 207 20.56 -7.35 -4.87
N ALA A 208 20.22 -7.29 -3.60
CA ALA A 208 20.46 -8.40 -2.68
C ALA A 208 19.73 -9.68 -3.18
N PRO A 209 20.35 -10.87 -3.03
CA PRO A 209 19.79 -12.14 -3.48
C PRO A 209 18.74 -12.65 -2.47
N VAL A 210 17.68 -11.90 -2.31
CA VAL A 210 16.55 -12.19 -1.42
C VAL A 210 15.25 -12.26 -2.22
N ASP A 211 14.25 -12.97 -1.70
CA ASP A 211 12.98 -13.22 -2.42
C ASP A 211 12.32 -11.96 -2.96
N THR A 212 12.30 -10.90 -2.18
CA THR A 212 11.70 -9.61 -2.53
C THR A 212 12.67 -8.47 -2.23
N PRO A 213 13.65 -8.19 -3.12
CA PRO A 213 14.66 -7.17 -2.89
C PRO A 213 14.12 -5.73 -2.93
N ARG A 214 12.83 -5.57 -3.24
CA ARG A 214 12.13 -4.28 -3.24
C ARG A 214 10.89 -4.38 -2.36
N ARG A 215 10.73 -3.47 -1.41
CA ARG A 215 9.51 -3.37 -0.59
C ARG A 215 9.22 -1.93 -0.23
N ALA A 216 7.95 -1.60 -0.28
CA ALA A 216 7.46 -0.30 0.16
C ALA A 216 6.89 -0.36 1.59
N MET A 217 6.71 0.81 2.20
CA MET A 217 6.08 1.01 3.50
C MET A 217 5.42 2.38 3.58
N GLY A 218 4.37 2.50 4.39
CA GLY A 218 3.59 3.74 4.54
C GLY A 218 2.46 3.84 3.53
N HIS A 219 1.99 5.06 3.28
CA HIS A 219 0.90 5.36 2.34
C HIS A 219 1.47 5.71 0.97
N LEU A 220 1.17 4.91 -0.04
CA LEU A 220 1.74 5.02 -1.38
C LEU A 220 0.71 5.44 -2.43
N LEU A 221 -0.56 5.11 -2.23
CA LEU A 221 -1.61 5.36 -3.22
C LEU A 221 -1.75 6.87 -3.50
N GLY A 222 -1.68 7.23 -4.77
CA GLY A 222 -1.68 8.64 -5.20
C GLY A 222 -0.34 9.36 -5.06
N HIS A 223 0.65 8.76 -4.42
CA HIS A 223 1.95 9.35 -4.08
C HIS A 223 3.08 8.70 -4.89
N GLY A 224 4.27 9.30 -4.87
CA GLY A 224 5.42 8.75 -5.59
C GLY A 224 6.75 9.34 -5.14
N VAL A 225 7.83 8.77 -5.66
CA VAL A 225 9.19 9.30 -5.47
C VAL A 225 9.43 10.41 -6.49
N ARG A 226 9.62 11.63 -6.04
CA ARG A 226 9.72 12.82 -6.89
C ARG A 226 11.16 13.28 -7.06
N PHE A 227 11.48 13.71 -8.30
CA PHE A 227 12.76 14.27 -8.72
C PHE A 227 12.50 15.59 -9.42
N GLY A 228 12.86 16.70 -8.77
CA GLY A 228 12.56 18.06 -9.21
C GLY A 228 11.19 18.56 -8.75
N ILE A 229 10.92 19.82 -9.04
CA ILE A 229 9.68 20.52 -8.67
C ILE A 229 8.76 20.54 -9.90
N VAL A 230 7.52 20.07 -9.73
CA VAL A 230 6.52 20.04 -10.79
C VAL A 230 5.86 21.42 -10.90
N ASP A 231 5.77 21.93 -12.12
CA ASP A 231 5.00 23.10 -12.48
C ASP A 231 3.85 22.66 -13.42
N ASP A 232 3.94 22.93 -14.73
CA ASP A 232 2.93 22.59 -15.73
C ASP A 232 3.24 21.30 -16.50
N VAL A 233 4.46 20.75 -16.33
CA VAL A 233 4.93 19.54 -17.02
C VAL A 233 5.48 18.54 -16.00
N LEU A 234 5.20 17.26 -16.21
CA LEU A 234 5.74 16.15 -15.42
C LEU A 234 5.98 14.95 -16.33
N ALA A 235 7.05 14.21 -16.08
CA ALA A 235 7.19 12.84 -16.57
C ALA A 235 6.99 11.84 -15.41
N ALA A 236 6.19 10.80 -15.62
CA ALA A 236 5.94 9.76 -14.63
C ALA A 236 6.19 8.38 -15.21
N GLY A 237 6.76 7.50 -14.41
CA GLY A 237 7.02 6.11 -14.78
C GLY A 237 6.85 5.17 -13.60
N GLU A 238 6.92 3.88 -13.86
CA GLU A 238 6.76 2.87 -12.83
C GLU A 238 8.00 2.80 -11.91
N GLY A 239 9.17 2.56 -12.48
CA GLY A 239 10.40 2.28 -11.74
C GLY A 239 11.24 3.52 -11.43
N ILE A 240 11.95 3.51 -10.29
CA ILE A 240 12.91 4.55 -9.92
C ILE A 240 14.05 4.60 -10.94
N GLU A 241 14.60 3.44 -11.28
CA GLU A 241 15.72 3.35 -12.23
C GLU A 241 15.30 3.80 -13.64
N THR A 242 14.10 3.41 -14.11
CA THR A 242 13.51 3.82 -15.40
C THR A 242 13.38 5.34 -15.50
N VAL A 243 12.81 5.95 -14.47
CA VAL A 243 12.61 7.40 -14.40
C VAL A 243 13.95 8.15 -14.35
N LEU A 244 14.91 7.66 -13.56
CA LEU A 244 16.24 8.28 -13.47
C LEU A 244 17.07 8.09 -14.75
N SER A 245 16.88 6.97 -15.47
CA SER A 245 17.50 6.77 -16.78
C SER A 245 16.99 7.81 -17.79
N ALA A 246 15.67 8.02 -17.86
CA ALA A 246 15.08 9.08 -18.68
C ALA A 246 15.57 10.48 -18.28
N ARG A 247 15.71 10.72 -16.97
CA ARG A 247 16.23 11.98 -16.44
C ARG A 247 17.69 12.25 -16.82
N SER A 248 18.48 11.21 -17.07
CA SER A 248 19.85 11.38 -17.56
C SER A 248 19.92 12.05 -18.95
N GLY A 249 18.88 11.83 -19.78
CA GLY A 249 18.71 12.54 -21.06
C GLY A 249 17.95 13.88 -20.95
N LEU A 250 17.16 14.05 -19.90
CA LEU A 250 16.31 15.23 -19.67
C LEU A 250 16.49 15.78 -18.24
N PRO A 251 17.67 16.29 -17.90
CA PRO A 251 18.05 16.56 -16.51
C PRO A 251 17.21 17.65 -15.80
N LYS A 252 16.57 18.54 -16.57
CA LYS A 252 15.69 19.60 -16.02
C LYS A 252 14.23 19.21 -15.95
N MET A 253 13.83 18.05 -16.50
CA MET A 253 12.45 17.59 -16.49
C MET A 253 12.09 17.11 -15.08
N PRO A 254 11.02 17.65 -14.47
CA PRO A 254 10.46 17.07 -13.24
C PRO A 254 9.95 15.67 -13.53
N MET A 255 10.36 14.71 -12.69
CA MET A 255 9.99 13.32 -12.89
C MET A 255 9.49 12.66 -11.61
N MET A 256 8.67 11.62 -11.75
CA MET A 256 8.13 10.86 -10.63
C MET A 256 8.10 9.36 -10.92
N ALA A 257 8.53 8.55 -9.94
CA ALA A 257 8.37 7.11 -9.95
C ALA A 257 7.19 6.69 -9.07
N ALA A 258 6.24 5.97 -9.66
CA ALA A 258 5.02 5.51 -8.99
C ALA A 258 5.19 4.20 -8.22
N LEU A 259 6.26 3.44 -8.48
CA LEU A 259 6.67 2.18 -7.86
C LEU A 259 5.90 0.93 -8.32
N SER A 260 4.82 1.07 -9.05
CA SER A 260 4.11 -0.01 -9.77
C SER A 260 3.18 0.56 -10.84
N ALA A 261 2.77 -0.26 -11.80
CA ALA A 261 1.79 0.13 -12.83
C ALA A 261 0.45 0.54 -12.19
N ALA A 262 -0.03 -0.21 -11.18
CA ALA A 262 -1.27 0.12 -10.46
C ALA A 262 -1.18 1.48 -9.73
N HIS A 263 -0.04 1.78 -9.10
CA HIS A 263 0.17 3.10 -8.50
C HIS A 263 0.30 4.20 -9.55
N LEU A 264 0.85 3.91 -10.73
CA LEU A 264 0.97 4.89 -11.83
C LEU A 264 -0.41 5.38 -12.29
N THR A 265 -1.40 4.51 -12.36
CA THR A 265 -2.78 4.88 -12.72
C THR A 265 -3.51 5.66 -11.63
N ALA A 266 -3.07 5.56 -10.39
CA ALA A 266 -3.69 6.20 -9.23
C ALA A 266 -2.98 7.48 -8.77
N ILE A 267 -1.97 7.97 -9.50
CA ILE A 267 -1.19 9.16 -9.12
C ILE A 267 -2.08 10.40 -9.03
N LEU A 268 -1.90 11.15 -7.96
CA LEU A 268 -2.47 12.49 -7.81
C LEU A 268 -1.54 13.53 -8.46
N PHE A 269 -2.12 14.38 -9.29
CA PHE A 269 -1.42 15.46 -10.00
C PHE A 269 -1.79 16.83 -9.42
N PRO A 270 -0.86 17.80 -9.40
CA PRO A 270 -1.19 19.18 -9.03
C PRO A 270 -2.12 19.79 -10.07
N ALA A 271 -2.99 20.71 -9.63
CA ALA A 271 -3.94 21.39 -10.52
C ALA A 271 -3.27 22.23 -11.63
N SER A 272 -2.00 22.60 -11.44
CA SER A 272 -1.17 23.32 -12.43
C SER A 272 -0.74 22.45 -13.60
N LEU A 273 -0.78 21.12 -13.48
CA LEU A 273 -0.24 20.20 -14.48
C LEU A 273 -1.05 20.30 -15.78
N ARG A 274 -0.38 20.58 -16.89
CA ARG A 274 -0.97 20.67 -18.25
C ARG A 274 -0.50 19.54 -19.16
N ARG A 275 0.69 18.99 -18.92
CA ARG A 275 1.27 17.95 -19.76
C ARG A 275 1.94 16.86 -18.93
N LEU A 276 1.54 15.64 -19.20
CA LEU A 276 2.13 14.43 -18.62
C LEU A 276 2.81 13.60 -19.70
N TYR A 277 4.07 13.22 -19.45
CA TYR A 277 4.77 12.22 -20.23
C TYR A 277 4.82 10.92 -19.42
N VAL A 278 4.51 9.80 -20.05
CA VAL A 278 4.65 8.49 -19.42
C VAL A 278 5.95 7.85 -19.88
N VAL A 279 6.82 7.54 -18.92
CA VAL A 279 8.08 6.83 -19.14
C VAL A 279 7.84 5.35 -18.87
N ARG A 280 8.04 4.52 -19.88
CA ARG A 280 7.89 3.06 -19.76
C ARG A 280 9.19 2.35 -20.11
N ASP A 281 9.33 1.13 -19.60
CA ASP A 281 10.39 0.22 -20.02
C ASP A 281 10.13 -0.29 -21.46
N SER A 282 11.19 -0.67 -22.16
CA SER A 282 11.08 -1.24 -23.52
C SER A 282 10.90 -2.75 -23.53
N ASP A 283 10.51 -3.34 -22.41
CA ASP A 283 10.25 -4.76 -22.29
C ASP A 283 8.77 -5.11 -22.67
N PRO A 284 8.45 -6.39 -22.89
CA PRO A 284 7.10 -6.82 -23.26
C PRO A 284 6.02 -6.55 -22.20
N ALA A 285 6.41 -6.20 -20.96
CA ALA A 285 5.51 -5.88 -19.86
C ALA A 285 5.27 -4.36 -19.71
N GLY A 286 6.08 -3.52 -20.40
CA GLY A 286 6.03 -2.05 -20.35
C GLY A 286 5.07 -1.39 -21.33
#